data_24ac075e522d595b1cdceb3fde4861a7
#
_entry.id   24ac075e522d595b1cdceb3fde4861a7
#
_cell.length_a   1.000
_cell.length_b   1.000
_cell.length_c   1.000
_cell.angle_alpha   90.00
_cell.angle_beta   90.00
_cell.angle_gamma   90.00
#
_symmetry.space_group_name_H-M   'P 1'
#
loop_
_entity.id
_entity.type
_entity.pdbx_description
1 polymer ?
#
loop_
_entity_poly.entity_id
_entity_poly.type
_entity_poly.pdbx_seq_one_letter_code
_entity_poly.pdbx_strand_id
1 'polypeptide(L)'
;MFSVIFPGQGSQIVGMGKEFYDKFDLVKKLFKEADETLNFSISKLIFEGPKEDLDLTINTQPAIFLISYSIFNVIKTEFNIDLNKAKYFAGHSLGEYSALSCAGYLNFSDTLKILRIRGGAMQNAVPKGQGGMVAVLGSTVETIEKILLENENNFKAQIANDNSEGQIVLSGKTDDLEKLMNVLKDNNIKNIKLPVSAPFHCSLMNNATKIMTEELNKLNFGNSENKLISNVTAEEIENSEDLKELLIKQIENRVRWRESVINMIDNNVNHFIEIGPGKVLSGLVKRINREVKIDTINNTEDIESLKI
;
A
#
# COMPACT_ATOMS: atom_id res chain seq x y z
N MET A 1 -13.90 -13.41 -13.08
CA MET A 1 -12.43 -13.26 -13.11
C MET A 1 -11.97 -12.75 -11.76
N PHE A 2 -10.73 -13.07 -11.33
CA PHE A 2 -10.22 -12.60 -10.05
C PHE A 2 -9.04 -11.63 -10.21
N SER A 3 -8.78 -10.83 -9.18
CA SER A 3 -7.58 -9.98 -9.05
C SER A 3 -6.92 -10.23 -7.69
N VAL A 4 -5.59 -10.12 -7.67
CA VAL A 4 -4.79 -10.23 -6.44
C VAL A 4 -4.47 -8.82 -5.95
N ILE A 5 -4.73 -8.57 -4.66
CA ILE A 5 -4.50 -7.26 -4.06
C ILE A 5 -3.60 -7.36 -2.83
N PHE A 6 -2.76 -6.34 -2.62
CA PHE A 6 -1.74 -6.32 -1.59
C PHE A 6 -1.89 -5.12 -0.65
N PRO A 7 -1.93 -5.36 0.68
CA PRO A 7 -2.16 -4.31 1.67
C PRO A 7 -1.02 -3.30 1.75
N GLY A 8 -1.37 -2.11 2.24
CA GLY A 8 -0.45 -1.04 2.56
C GLY A 8 -0.16 -0.91 4.06
N GLN A 9 0.49 0.20 4.42
CA GLN A 9 0.80 0.55 5.81
C GLN A 9 -0.49 0.65 6.64
N GLY A 10 -0.43 0.17 7.88
CA GLY A 10 -1.56 0.04 8.80
C GLY A 10 -2.07 -1.40 8.94
N SER A 11 -1.58 -2.33 8.14
CA SER A 11 -1.89 -3.76 8.24
C SER A 11 -0.88 -4.56 9.08
N GLN A 12 0.28 -3.98 9.43
CA GLN A 12 1.34 -4.63 10.18
C GLN A 12 0.93 -4.91 11.63
N ILE A 13 1.29 -6.09 12.10
CA ILE A 13 1.19 -6.50 13.51
C ILE A 13 2.41 -7.32 13.89
N VAL A 14 2.87 -7.19 15.14
CA VAL A 14 3.94 -8.05 15.66
C VAL A 14 3.45 -9.51 15.66
N GLY A 15 4.29 -10.41 15.16
CA GLY A 15 3.95 -11.83 14.99
C GLY A 15 3.32 -12.19 13.63
N MET A 16 3.07 -11.21 12.75
CA MET A 16 2.51 -11.49 11.42
C MET A 16 3.37 -12.47 10.63
N GLY A 17 2.72 -13.40 9.88
CA GLY A 17 3.41 -14.40 9.07
C GLY A 17 4.09 -15.53 9.83
N LYS A 18 4.01 -15.57 11.18
CA LYS A 18 4.69 -16.57 12.01
C LYS A 18 4.27 -18.00 11.66
N GLU A 19 3.00 -18.23 11.39
CA GLU A 19 2.49 -19.54 10.99
C GLU A 19 3.15 -20.03 9.70
N PHE A 20 3.23 -19.16 8.68
CA PHE A 20 3.88 -19.50 7.42
C PHE A 20 5.38 -19.75 7.60
N TYR A 21 6.05 -18.95 8.43
CA TYR A 21 7.46 -19.16 8.75
C TYR A 21 7.69 -20.50 9.42
N ASP A 22 6.85 -20.90 10.37
CA ASP A 22 7.02 -22.17 11.08
C ASP A 22 6.75 -23.39 10.19
N LYS A 23 5.76 -23.31 9.30
CA LYS A 23 5.32 -24.41 8.45
C LYS A 23 6.14 -24.62 7.18
N PHE A 24 6.67 -23.55 6.56
CA PHE A 24 7.26 -23.63 5.22
C PHE A 24 8.73 -23.22 5.18
N ASP A 25 9.59 -24.13 4.71
CA ASP A 25 11.03 -23.85 4.57
C ASP A 25 11.32 -22.77 3.52
N LEU A 26 10.47 -22.61 2.52
CA LEU A 26 10.52 -21.51 1.58
C LEU A 26 10.45 -20.16 2.31
N VAL A 27 9.53 -20.02 3.25
CA VAL A 27 9.35 -18.76 4.01
C VAL A 27 10.56 -18.50 4.91
N LYS A 28 11.10 -19.53 5.59
CA LYS A 28 12.35 -19.39 6.37
C LYS A 28 13.51 -18.88 5.52
N LYS A 29 13.63 -19.38 4.26
CA LYS A 29 14.66 -18.91 3.33
C LYS A 29 14.46 -17.45 2.94
N LEU A 30 13.22 -17.03 2.63
CA LEU A 30 12.91 -15.65 2.29
C LEU A 30 13.18 -14.68 3.46
N PHE A 31 12.86 -15.08 4.68
CA PHE A 31 13.16 -14.26 5.87
C PHE A 31 14.68 -14.13 6.10
N LYS A 32 15.43 -15.22 5.94
CA LYS A 32 16.89 -15.17 6.01
C LYS A 32 17.47 -14.27 4.92
N GLU A 33 17.03 -14.41 3.68
CA GLU A 33 17.45 -13.56 2.55
C GLU A 33 17.09 -12.08 2.82
N ALA A 34 15.94 -11.81 3.43
CA ALA A 34 15.53 -10.45 3.79
C ALA A 34 16.47 -9.83 4.83
N ASP A 35 16.82 -10.55 5.89
CA ASP A 35 17.75 -10.09 6.90
C ASP A 35 19.14 -9.81 6.30
N GLU A 36 19.64 -10.71 5.47
CA GLU A 36 20.92 -10.55 4.75
C GLU A 36 20.88 -9.37 3.77
N THR A 37 19.82 -9.26 2.98
CA THR A 37 19.64 -8.18 1.97
C THR A 37 19.60 -6.79 2.60
N LEU A 38 18.91 -6.66 3.73
CA LEU A 38 18.75 -5.40 4.43
C LEU A 38 19.90 -5.09 5.41
N ASN A 39 20.79 -6.07 5.63
CA ASN A 39 21.79 -6.02 6.72
C ASN A 39 21.16 -5.58 8.05
N PHE A 40 19.98 -6.09 8.33
CA PHE A 40 19.12 -5.73 9.46
C PHE A 40 18.16 -6.86 9.77
N SER A 41 18.06 -7.29 11.03
CA SER A 41 17.17 -8.38 11.42
C SER A 41 15.70 -7.96 11.41
N ILE A 42 15.14 -7.83 10.22
CA ILE A 42 13.71 -7.51 10.04
C ILE A 42 12.84 -8.66 10.53
N SER A 43 13.33 -9.90 10.43
CA SER A 43 12.65 -11.09 10.93
C SER A 43 12.38 -10.98 12.44
N LYS A 44 13.40 -10.62 13.23
CA LYS A 44 13.27 -10.40 14.66
C LYS A 44 12.26 -9.29 14.98
N LEU A 45 12.34 -8.18 14.27
CA LEU A 45 11.41 -7.06 14.45
C LEU A 45 9.96 -7.48 14.15
N ILE A 46 9.74 -8.24 13.07
CA ILE A 46 8.40 -8.73 12.72
C ILE A 46 7.83 -9.64 13.82
N PHE A 47 8.63 -10.57 14.36
CA PHE A 47 8.12 -11.57 15.29
C PHE A 47 8.09 -11.12 16.75
N GLU A 48 9.06 -10.32 17.18
CA GLU A 48 9.26 -9.94 18.56
C GLU A 48 8.98 -8.45 18.85
N GLY A 49 8.92 -7.61 17.81
CA GLY A 49 8.77 -6.17 17.96
C GLY A 49 10.06 -5.47 18.41
N PRO A 50 9.97 -4.32 19.08
CA PRO A 50 8.74 -3.71 19.59
C PRO A 50 7.82 -3.14 18.48
N LYS A 51 6.54 -2.99 18.81
CA LYS A 51 5.53 -2.50 17.85
C LYS A 51 5.88 -1.10 17.32
N GLU A 52 6.37 -0.24 18.17
CA GLU A 52 6.76 1.15 17.85
C GLU A 52 7.83 1.19 16.75
N ASP A 53 8.79 0.27 16.77
CA ASP A 53 9.82 0.16 15.75
C ASP A 53 9.27 -0.46 14.46
N LEU A 54 8.35 -1.43 14.55
CA LEU A 54 7.67 -2.00 13.39
C LEU A 54 6.77 -0.97 12.69
N ASP A 55 6.17 -0.04 13.44
CA ASP A 55 5.32 1.05 12.92
C ASP A 55 6.12 2.18 12.26
N LEU A 56 7.44 2.23 12.43
CA LEU A 56 8.27 3.16 11.66
C LEU A 56 8.19 2.81 10.17
N THR A 57 7.86 3.79 9.34
CA THR A 57 7.61 3.59 7.90
C THR A 57 8.77 2.90 7.19
N ILE A 58 10.00 3.19 7.59
CA ILE A 58 11.23 2.53 7.10
C ILE A 58 11.23 1.02 7.34
N ASN A 59 10.59 0.55 8.40
CA ASN A 59 10.50 -0.86 8.76
C ASN A 59 9.19 -1.49 8.27
N THR A 60 8.09 -0.75 8.38
CA THR A 60 6.75 -1.22 8.00
C THR A 60 6.69 -1.67 6.55
N GLN A 61 7.26 -0.87 5.62
CA GLN A 61 7.13 -1.15 4.20
C GLN A 61 7.79 -2.47 3.79
N PRO A 62 9.08 -2.72 4.08
CA PRO A 62 9.69 -4.00 3.74
C PRO A 62 9.11 -5.17 4.55
N ALA A 63 8.61 -4.94 5.77
CA ALA A 63 8.00 -5.99 6.58
C ALA A 63 6.69 -6.49 5.97
N ILE A 64 5.77 -5.60 5.58
CA ILE A 64 4.51 -5.98 4.92
C ILE A 64 4.78 -6.67 3.59
N PHE A 65 5.74 -6.16 2.81
CA PHE A 65 6.15 -6.79 1.56
C PHE A 65 6.65 -8.22 1.78
N LEU A 66 7.55 -8.43 2.74
CA LEU A 66 8.09 -9.76 3.04
C LEU A 66 6.99 -10.77 3.35
N ILE A 67 6.00 -10.38 4.16
CA ILE A 67 4.85 -11.25 4.46
C ILE A 67 4.01 -11.52 3.21
N SER A 68 3.63 -10.47 2.47
CA SER A 68 2.80 -10.60 1.27
C SER A 68 3.46 -11.48 0.21
N TYR A 69 4.75 -11.27 -0.05
CA TYR A 69 5.54 -12.05 -1.00
C TYR A 69 5.70 -13.51 -0.54
N SER A 70 5.92 -13.73 0.76
CA SER A 70 6.02 -15.09 1.33
C SER A 70 4.71 -15.87 1.14
N ILE A 71 3.58 -15.28 1.51
CA ILE A 71 2.26 -15.91 1.35
C ILE A 71 1.97 -16.20 -0.12
N PHE A 72 2.22 -15.22 -1.02
CA PHE A 72 2.03 -15.39 -2.46
C PHE A 72 2.81 -16.59 -3.00
N ASN A 73 4.08 -16.74 -2.61
CA ASN A 73 4.91 -17.85 -3.06
C ASN A 73 4.46 -19.20 -2.44
N VAL A 74 4.02 -19.22 -1.18
CA VAL A 74 3.44 -20.43 -0.58
C VAL A 74 2.19 -20.88 -1.35
N ILE A 75 1.28 -19.98 -1.67
CA ILE A 75 0.09 -20.30 -2.47
C ILE A 75 0.49 -20.95 -3.81
N LYS A 76 1.48 -20.38 -4.46
CA LYS A 76 1.94 -20.81 -5.79
C LYS A 76 2.68 -22.15 -5.75
N THR A 77 3.60 -22.34 -4.80
CA THR A 77 4.54 -23.49 -4.80
C THR A 77 4.08 -24.66 -3.95
N GLU A 78 3.45 -24.40 -2.81
CA GLU A 78 3.04 -25.46 -1.86
C GLU A 78 1.61 -25.93 -2.12
N PHE A 79 0.73 -25.01 -2.56
CA PHE A 79 -0.67 -25.33 -2.87
C PHE A 79 -0.94 -25.47 -4.37
N ASN A 80 0.05 -25.21 -5.23
CA ASN A 80 -0.05 -25.29 -6.69
C ASN A 80 -1.23 -24.47 -7.28
N ILE A 81 -1.57 -23.34 -6.66
CA ILE A 81 -2.59 -22.43 -7.14
C ILE A 81 -1.92 -21.37 -8.05
N ASP A 82 -2.34 -21.34 -9.32
CA ASP A 82 -1.77 -20.41 -10.31
C ASP A 82 -2.39 -19.01 -10.21
N LEU A 83 -1.77 -18.17 -9.41
CA LEU A 83 -2.16 -16.78 -9.26
C LEU A 83 -1.84 -15.89 -10.48
N ASN A 84 -1.02 -16.34 -11.45
CA ASN A 84 -0.78 -15.61 -12.70
C ASN A 84 -2.04 -15.55 -13.60
N LYS A 85 -3.06 -16.34 -13.31
CA LYS A 85 -4.38 -16.22 -13.94
C LYS A 85 -5.19 -15.02 -13.46
N ALA A 86 -4.72 -14.28 -12.47
CA ALA A 86 -5.35 -13.05 -12.05
C ALA A 86 -5.43 -12.08 -13.22
N LYS A 87 -6.59 -11.42 -13.36
CA LYS A 87 -6.75 -10.39 -14.38
C LYS A 87 -5.86 -9.19 -14.10
N TYR A 88 -5.77 -8.82 -12.82
CA TYR A 88 -4.92 -7.70 -12.38
C TYR A 88 -4.21 -8.04 -11.08
N PHE A 89 -3.05 -7.43 -10.91
CA PHE A 89 -2.34 -7.27 -9.67
C PHE A 89 -2.44 -5.81 -9.24
N ALA A 90 -2.84 -5.53 -8.02
CA ALA A 90 -2.94 -4.18 -7.50
C ALA A 90 -2.51 -4.14 -6.03
N GLY A 91 -2.14 -2.98 -5.54
CA GLY A 91 -1.80 -2.82 -4.13
C GLY A 91 -1.91 -1.38 -3.69
N HIS A 92 -2.09 -1.15 -2.40
CA HIS A 92 -2.27 0.18 -1.84
C HIS A 92 -0.92 0.76 -1.40
N SER A 93 -0.48 1.86 -2.01
CA SER A 93 0.78 2.54 -1.70
C SER A 93 1.99 1.58 -1.80
N LEU A 94 2.62 1.19 -0.68
CA LEU A 94 3.69 0.17 -0.70
C LEU A 94 3.22 -1.18 -1.29
N GLY A 95 1.94 -1.48 -1.18
CA GLY A 95 1.35 -2.69 -1.75
C GLY A 95 1.45 -2.75 -3.28
N GLU A 96 1.55 -1.62 -3.98
CA GLU A 96 1.83 -1.58 -5.43
C GLU A 96 3.20 -2.19 -5.75
N TYR A 97 4.21 -2.01 -4.88
CA TYR A 97 5.50 -2.69 -5.00
C TYR A 97 5.39 -4.20 -4.73
N SER A 98 4.52 -4.61 -3.82
CA SER A 98 4.23 -6.04 -3.59
C SER A 98 3.56 -6.64 -4.82
N ALA A 99 2.57 -5.96 -5.39
CA ALA A 99 1.91 -6.35 -6.63
C ALA A 99 2.89 -6.51 -7.78
N LEU A 100 3.75 -5.52 -7.99
CA LEU A 100 4.78 -5.48 -9.01
C LEU A 100 5.79 -6.62 -8.88
N SER A 101 6.25 -6.92 -7.67
CA SER A 101 7.19 -8.01 -7.43
C SER A 101 6.55 -9.39 -7.61
N CYS A 102 5.33 -9.58 -7.10
CA CYS A 102 4.57 -10.81 -7.28
C CYS A 102 4.14 -11.04 -8.74
N ALA A 103 3.90 -9.96 -9.49
CA ALA A 103 3.64 -9.99 -10.92
C ALA A 103 4.90 -10.28 -11.78
N GLY A 104 6.10 -10.23 -11.21
CA GLY A 104 7.35 -10.59 -11.88
C GLY A 104 8.12 -9.45 -12.53
N TYR A 105 7.78 -8.19 -12.24
CA TYR A 105 8.50 -7.03 -12.79
C TYR A 105 9.75 -6.65 -12.01
N LEU A 106 9.84 -7.00 -10.73
CA LEU A 106 11.00 -6.72 -9.90
C LEU A 106 11.28 -7.92 -8.98
N ASN A 107 12.55 -8.26 -8.80
CA ASN A 107 12.92 -9.36 -7.91
C ASN A 107 12.75 -9.01 -6.44
N PHE A 108 12.76 -10.05 -5.60
CA PHE A 108 12.54 -9.95 -4.16
C PHE A 108 13.52 -9.02 -3.45
N SER A 109 14.84 -9.22 -3.69
CA SER A 109 15.90 -8.47 -3.00
C SER A 109 15.88 -6.98 -3.37
N ASP A 110 15.66 -6.65 -4.66
CA ASP A 110 15.56 -5.25 -5.10
C ASP A 110 14.29 -4.58 -4.55
N THR A 111 13.18 -5.32 -4.48
CA THR A 111 11.93 -4.80 -3.89
C THR A 111 12.08 -4.52 -2.40
N LEU A 112 12.75 -5.39 -1.65
CA LEU A 112 13.06 -5.15 -0.23
C LEU A 112 13.90 -3.90 -0.04
N LYS A 113 14.98 -3.75 -0.80
CA LYS A 113 15.88 -2.60 -0.73
C LYS A 113 15.16 -1.29 -1.04
N ILE A 114 14.43 -1.28 -2.17
CA ILE A 114 13.74 -0.05 -2.59
C ILE A 114 12.63 0.34 -1.61
N LEU A 115 11.91 -0.60 -1.02
CA LEU A 115 10.91 -0.32 0.00
C LEU A 115 11.53 0.20 1.31
N ARG A 116 12.71 -0.30 1.69
CA ARG A 116 13.45 0.23 2.84
C ARG A 116 13.86 1.69 2.60
N ILE A 117 14.40 1.99 1.41
CA ILE A 117 14.78 3.34 1.00
C ILE A 117 13.55 4.24 0.94
N ARG A 118 12.47 3.78 0.30
CA ARG A 118 11.19 4.49 0.20
C ARG A 118 10.63 4.84 1.57
N GLY A 119 10.57 3.87 2.46
CA GLY A 119 10.08 4.07 3.83
C GLY A 119 10.90 5.12 4.58
N GLY A 120 12.23 5.05 4.49
CA GLY A 120 13.14 6.02 5.10
C GLY A 120 13.01 7.42 4.48
N ALA A 121 12.97 7.52 3.16
CA ALA A 121 12.83 8.78 2.44
C ALA A 121 11.50 9.48 2.77
N MET A 122 10.39 8.75 2.75
CA MET A 122 9.08 9.29 3.08
C MET A 122 8.95 9.68 4.56
N GLN A 123 9.51 8.88 5.47
CA GLN A 123 9.50 9.17 6.91
C GLN A 123 10.26 10.47 7.24
N ASN A 124 11.34 10.73 6.50
CA ASN A 124 12.23 11.86 6.75
C ASN A 124 12.04 13.03 5.78
N ALA A 125 11.01 13.00 4.92
CA ALA A 125 10.77 14.05 3.93
C ALA A 125 10.47 15.41 4.56
N VAL A 126 9.86 15.41 5.73
CA VAL A 126 9.65 16.59 6.57
C VAL A 126 10.11 16.31 8.01
N PRO A 127 10.53 17.33 8.77
CA PRO A 127 10.87 17.16 10.19
C PRO A 127 9.70 16.57 10.98
N LYS A 128 10.01 15.70 11.95
CA LYS A 128 9.02 15.08 12.82
C LYS A 128 8.11 16.11 13.48
N GLY A 129 6.80 15.91 13.38
CA GLY A 129 5.78 16.79 13.95
C GLY A 129 5.35 17.96 13.05
N GLN A 130 6.03 18.21 11.93
CA GLN A 130 5.68 19.31 11.00
C GLN A 130 4.67 18.91 9.94
N GLY A 131 4.38 17.63 9.80
CA GLY A 131 3.37 17.11 8.88
C GLY A 131 2.58 15.95 9.48
N GLY A 132 1.46 15.62 8.84
CA GLY A 132 0.60 14.53 9.30
C GLY A 132 -0.50 14.20 8.31
N MET A 133 -1.41 13.35 8.75
CA MET A 133 -2.56 12.92 7.97
C MET A 133 -3.83 12.92 8.80
N VAL A 134 -4.96 13.17 8.13
CA VAL A 134 -6.30 13.19 8.74
C VAL A 134 -7.21 12.30 7.90
N ALA A 135 -7.83 11.31 8.55
CA ALA A 135 -8.90 10.53 7.93
C ALA A 135 -10.23 11.30 8.03
N VAL A 136 -10.94 11.38 6.92
CA VAL A 136 -12.28 11.95 6.79
C VAL A 136 -13.26 10.82 6.54
N LEU A 137 -14.37 10.83 7.28
CA LEU A 137 -15.39 9.78 7.23
C LEU A 137 -16.75 10.36 6.84
N GLY A 138 -17.45 9.65 5.94
CA GLY A 138 -18.83 10.00 5.57
C GLY A 138 -18.95 11.19 4.60
N SER A 139 -17.87 11.49 3.85
CA SER A 139 -17.87 12.57 2.84
C SER A 139 -17.37 12.04 1.50
N THR A 140 -17.64 12.76 0.41
CA THR A 140 -17.19 12.43 -0.95
C THR A 140 -15.93 13.22 -1.32
N VAL A 141 -15.20 12.73 -2.32
CA VAL A 141 -14.00 13.42 -2.86
C VAL A 141 -14.36 14.82 -3.36
N GLU A 142 -15.46 14.96 -4.08
CA GLU A 142 -15.94 16.24 -4.63
C GLU A 142 -16.23 17.26 -3.53
N THR A 143 -16.86 16.81 -2.44
CA THR A 143 -17.13 17.68 -1.28
C THR A 143 -15.83 18.15 -0.63
N ILE A 144 -14.86 17.25 -0.48
CA ILE A 144 -13.57 17.59 0.11
C ILE A 144 -12.77 18.50 -0.81
N GLU A 145 -12.72 18.23 -2.12
CA GLU A 145 -12.05 19.08 -3.10
C GLU A 145 -12.63 20.51 -3.10
N LYS A 146 -13.95 20.63 -2.99
CA LYS A 146 -14.62 21.94 -2.86
C LYS A 146 -14.17 22.68 -1.59
N ILE A 147 -14.15 22.00 -0.44
CA ILE A 147 -13.70 22.60 0.83
C ILE A 147 -12.24 23.04 0.73
N LEU A 148 -11.37 22.23 0.14
CA LEU A 148 -9.96 22.58 -0.05
C LEU A 148 -9.79 23.80 -0.94
N LEU A 149 -10.55 23.89 -2.04
CA LEU A 149 -10.53 25.03 -2.97
C LEU A 149 -11.03 26.31 -2.31
N GLU A 150 -12.17 26.27 -1.61
CA GLU A 150 -12.75 27.41 -0.94
C GLU A 150 -11.86 27.97 0.20
N ASN A 151 -10.94 27.16 0.70
CA ASN A 151 -10.04 27.51 1.81
C ASN A 151 -8.56 27.58 1.41
N GLU A 152 -8.21 27.60 0.12
CA GLU A 152 -6.84 27.55 -0.38
C GLU A 152 -5.91 28.65 0.15
N ASN A 153 -6.49 29.81 0.52
CA ASN A 153 -5.76 30.92 1.13
C ASN A 153 -5.59 30.81 2.66
N ASN A 154 -6.26 29.85 3.29
CA ASN A 154 -6.32 29.69 4.73
C ASN A 154 -5.40 28.56 5.23
N PHE A 155 -5.36 27.46 4.48
CA PHE A 155 -4.49 26.30 4.70
C PHE A 155 -4.22 25.56 3.40
N LYS A 156 -3.15 24.74 3.41
CA LYS A 156 -2.80 23.87 2.30
C LYS A 156 -2.78 22.42 2.75
N ALA A 157 -3.72 21.66 2.19
CA ALA A 157 -3.78 20.21 2.36
C ALA A 157 -4.15 19.56 1.03
N GLN A 158 -3.84 18.28 0.89
CA GLN A 158 -4.09 17.52 -0.34
C GLN A 158 -4.74 16.18 0.02
N ILE A 159 -5.57 15.66 -0.90
CA ILE A 159 -6.10 14.31 -0.77
C ILE A 159 -4.96 13.33 -1.04
N ALA A 160 -4.59 12.58 -0.01
CA ALA A 160 -3.55 11.57 -0.06
C ALA A 160 -4.09 10.20 -0.50
N ASN A 161 -5.27 9.83 -0.01
CA ASN A 161 -5.91 8.56 -0.37
C ASN A 161 -7.41 8.75 -0.58
N ASP A 162 -7.90 8.21 -1.69
CA ASP A 162 -9.31 7.94 -1.93
C ASP A 162 -9.54 6.42 -1.74
N ASN A 163 -9.87 6.04 -0.50
CA ASN A 163 -9.89 4.63 -0.10
C ASN A 163 -11.20 3.92 -0.42
N SER A 164 -12.32 4.58 -0.21
CA SER A 164 -13.67 4.12 -0.54
C SER A 164 -14.62 5.28 -0.45
N GLU A 165 -15.85 5.12 -0.92
CA GLU A 165 -16.88 6.10 -0.66
C GLU A 165 -17.03 6.35 0.85
N GLY A 166 -16.91 7.61 1.24
CA GLY A 166 -16.94 8.02 2.63
C GLY A 166 -15.68 7.71 3.46
N GLN A 167 -14.56 7.35 2.84
CA GLN A 167 -13.26 7.21 3.53
C GLN A 167 -12.12 7.81 2.71
N ILE A 168 -11.73 9.02 3.04
CA ILE A 168 -10.70 9.82 2.38
C ILE A 168 -9.61 10.14 3.40
N VAL A 169 -8.36 10.25 2.96
CA VAL A 169 -7.26 10.69 3.82
C VAL A 169 -6.64 11.94 3.24
N LEU A 170 -6.42 12.93 4.07
CA LEU A 170 -5.80 14.21 3.74
C LEU A 170 -4.41 14.30 4.34
N SER A 171 -3.47 14.89 3.62
CA SER A 171 -2.10 15.15 4.06
C SER A 171 -1.78 16.63 3.98
N GLY A 172 -0.93 17.10 4.89
CA GLY A 172 -0.49 18.49 4.92
C GLY A 172 0.43 18.79 6.10
N LYS A 173 0.79 20.08 6.24
CA LYS A 173 1.47 20.56 7.45
C LYS A 173 0.55 20.45 8.65
N THR A 174 1.12 20.21 9.82
CA THR A 174 0.35 20.04 11.06
C THR A 174 -0.59 21.21 11.33
N ASP A 175 -0.09 22.46 11.22
CA ASP A 175 -0.89 23.67 11.46
C ASP A 175 -2.03 23.83 10.45
N ASP A 176 -1.78 23.47 9.19
CA ASP A 176 -2.79 23.52 8.13
C ASP A 176 -3.87 22.44 8.35
N LEU A 177 -3.46 21.24 8.78
CA LEU A 177 -4.40 20.17 9.11
C LEU A 177 -5.29 20.51 10.33
N GLU A 178 -4.78 21.23 11.31
CA GLU A 178 -5.58 21.68 12.46
C GLU A 178 -6.67 22.67 12.01
N LYS A 179 -6.35 23.62 11.15
CA LYS A 179 -7.33 24.52 10.53
C LYS A 179 -8.37 23.75 9.71
N LEU A 180 -7.91 22.83 8.85
CA LEU A 180 -8.77 21.97 8.06
C LEU A 180 -9.73 21.17 8.93
N MET A 181 -9.25 20.55 10.01
CA MET A 181 -10.08 19.76 10.94
C MET A 181 -11.20 20.61 11.56
N ASN A 182 -10.95 21.88 11.86
CA ASN A 182 -11.98 22.80 12.35
C ASN A 182 -13.02 23.08 11.26
N VAL A 183 -12.59 23.40 10.03
CA VAL A 183 -13.51 23.62 8.90
C VAL A 183 -14.37 22.37 8.62
N LEU A 184 -13.77 21.18 8.67
CA LEU A 184 -14.51 19.92 8.49
C LEU A 184 -15.55 19.73 9.61
N LYS A 185 -15.19 20.05 10.85
CA LYS A 185 -16.10 19.97 12.00
C LYS A 185 -17.27 20.96 11.87
N ASP A 186 -17.01 22.18 11.43
CA ASP A 186 -18.03 23.21 11.21
C ASP A 186 -19.01 22.80 10.09
N ASN A 187 -18.54 21.99 9.14
CA ASN A 187 -19.37 21.37 8.09
C ASN A 187 -20.00 20.02 8.51
N ASN A 188 -19.95 19.65 9.79
CA ASN A 188 -20.42 18.37 10.33
C ASN A 188 -19.77 17.13 9.67
N ILE A 189 -18.54 17.24 9.19
CA ILE A 189 -17.79 16.16 8.60
C ILE A 189 -16.87 15.53 9.65
N LYS A 190 -17.06 14.24 9.91
CA LYS A 190 -16.27 13.49 10.88
C LYS A 190 -14.82 13.33 10.37
N ASN A 191 -13.87 13.69 11.21
CA ASN A 191 -12.46 13.58 10.89
C ASN A 191 -11.64 13.12 12.12
N ILE A 192 -10.51 12.44 11.86
CA ILE A 192 -9.66 11.85 12.89
C ILE A 192 -8.20 12.01 12.45
N LYS A 193 -7.35 12.58 13.30
CA LYS A 193 -5.91 12.62 13.08
C LYS A 193 -5.33 11.21 13.14
N LEU A 194 -4.56 10.84 12.12
CA LEU A 194 -3.92 9.53 12.06
C LEU A 194 -2.62 9.51 12.87
N PRO A 195 -2.27 8.37 13.49
CA PRO A 195 -1.04 8.21 14.26
C PRO A 195 0.19 8.00 13.35
N VAL A 196 0.36 8.86 12.35
CA VAL A 196 1.51 8.86 11.43
C VAL A 196 2.26 10.17 11.57
N SER A 197 3.58 10.12 11.40
CA SER A 197 4.47 11.27 11.64
C SER A 197 4.87 12.03 10.37
N ALA A 198 4.38 11.62 9.21
CA ALA A 198 4.70 12.25 7.93
C ALA A 198 3.45 12.42 7.05
N PRO A 199 3.41 13.48 6.22
CA PRO A 199 2.31 13.79 5.31
C PRO A 199 2.48 13.05 3.97
N PHE A 200 2.19 11.75 3.94
CA PHE A 200 2.37 10.93 2.73
C PHE A 200 1.46 11.38 1.58
N HIS A 201 1.89 11.09 0.34
CA HIS A 201 1.12 11.28 -0.87
C HIS A 201 0.65 12.73 -1.11
N CYS A 202 1.52 13.70 -0.86
CA CYS A 202 1.31 15.12 -1.16
C CYS A 202 2.63 15.80 -1.52
N SER A 203 2.58 17.03 -1.98
CA SER A 203 3.74 17.81 -2.45
C SER A 203 4.86 17.99 -1.40
N LEU A 204 4.56 17.80 -0.11
CA LEU A 204 5.58 17.82 0.95
C LEU A 204 6.54 16.63 0.89
N MET A 205 6.23 15.60 0.08
CA MET A 205 7.09 14.44 -0.16
C MET A 205 8.17 14.68 -1.22
N ASN A 206 8.32 15.88 -1.78
CA ASN A 206 9.26 16.18 -2.88
C ASN A 206 10.70 15.72 -2.63
N ASN A 207 11.20 15.80 -1.38
CA ASN A 207 12.52 15.27 -1.05
C ASN A 207 12.59 13.75 -1.18
N ALA A 208 11.52 13.05 -0.80
CA ALA A 208 11.43 11.60 -1.00
C ALA A 208 11.34 11.24 -2.49
N THR A 209 10.59 12.02 -3.28
CA THR A 209 10.51 11.85 -4.74
C THR A 209 11.87 11.93 -5.41
N LYS A 210 12.73 12.90 -5.03
CA LYS A 210 14.09 13.02 -5.58
C LYS A 210 14.92 11.77 -5.28
N ILE A 211 14.93 11.30 -4.03
CA ILE A 211 15.64 10.08 -3.63
C ILE A 211 15.10 8.87 -4.41
N MET A 212 13.79 8.72 -4.48
CA MET A 212 13.17 7.60 -5.18
C MET A 212 13.40 7.64 -6.68
N THR A 213 13.47 8.82 -7.30
CA THR A 213 13.84 8.97 -8.71
C THR A 213 15.23 8.41 -8.98
N GLU A 214 16.21 8.78 -8.13
CA GLU A 214 17.58 8.27 -8.28
C GLU A 214 17.65 6.76 -8.09
N GLU A 215 16.97 6.22 -7.08
CA GLU A 215 17.04 4.80 -6.74
C GLU A 215 16.26 3.92 -7.72
N LEU A 216 15.05 4.33 -8.13
CA LEU A 216 14.26 3.60 -9.13
C LEU A 216 14.94 3.58 -10.50
N ASN A 217 15.71 4.62 -10.86
CA ASN A 217 16.47 4.66 -12.11
C ASN A 217 17.63 3.66 -12.14
N LYS A 218 18.12 3.18 -11.00
CA LYS A 218 19.15 2.13 -10.92
C LYS A 218 18.57 0.72 -11.11
N LEU A 219 17.26 0.56 -10.98
CA LEU A 219 16.60 -0.73 -11.05
C LEU A 219 16.26 -1.12 -12.50
N ASN A 220 16.42 -2.40 -12.78
CA ASN A 220 15.98 -3.02 -14.03
C ASN A 220 14.65 -3.71 -13.79
N PHE A 221 13.60 -3.21 -14.42
CA PHE A 221 12.29 -3.85 -14.41
C PHE A 221 12.26 -4.93 -15.49
N GLY A 222 11.80 -6.12 -15.08
CA GLY A 222 11.57 -7.22 -15.99
C GLY A 222 10.32 -7.00 -16.84
N ASN A 223 10.16 -7.85 -17.84
CA ASN A 223 8.91 -7.92 -18.60
C ASN A 223 8.04 -9.03 -18.03
N SER A 224 6.76 -8.75 -17.85
CA SER A 224 5.76 -9.71 -17.42
C SER A 224 4.47 -9.51 -18.21
N GLU A 225 3.71 -10.59 -18.40
CA GLU A 225 2.37 -10.53 -19.00
C GLU A 225 1.29 -10.20 -17.95
N ASN A 226 1.64 -10.23 -16.67
CA ASN A 226 0.71 -9.90 -15.59
C ASN A 226 0.43 -8.40 -15.56
N LYS A 227 -0.83 -8.04 -15.49
CA LYS A 227 -1.31 -6.67 -15.57
C LYS A 227 -1.34 -6.01 -14.20
N LEU A 228 -0.82 -4.79 -14.11
CA LEU A 228 -0.78 -3.98 -12.92
C LEU A 228 -1.77 -2.82 -13.00
N ILE A 229 -2.39 -2.46 -11.89
CA ILE A 229 -3.19 -1.23 -11.75
C ILE A 229 -2.39 -0.19 -10.97
N SER A 230 -2.22 0.99 -11.56
CA SER A 230 -1.50 2.10 -10.92
C SER A 230 -2.34 2.81 -9.86
N ASN A 231 -1.73 3.16 -8.74
CA ASN A 231 -2.36 4.02 -7.73
C ASN A 231 -2.58 5.46 -8.22
N VAL A 232 -1.78 5.94 -9.17
CA VAL A 232 -1.82 7.32 -9.68
C VAL A 232 -2.92 7.53 -10.71
N THR A 233 -3.04 6.62 -11.66
CA THR A 233 -4.02 6.71 -12.76
C THR A 233 -5.30 5.94 -12.46
N ALA A 234 -5.25 4.95 -11.55
CA ALA A 234 -6.30 3.95 -11.31
C ALA A 234 -6.57 3.06 -12.54
N GLU A 235 -5.64 2.99 -13.48
CA GLU A 235 -5.74 2.26 -14.75
C GLU A 235 -4.63 1.22 -14.88
N GLU A 236 -4.78 0.34 -15.85
CA GLU A 236 -3.77 -0.64 -16.24
C GLU A 236 -2.49 0.08 -16.69
N ILE A 237 -1.33 -0.40 -16.25
CA ILE A 237 -0.03 0.08 -16.69
C ILE A 237 0.33 -0.64 -17.99
N GLU A 238 0.46 0.10 -19.08
CA GLU A 238 0.62 -0.49 -20.41
C GLU A 238 2.03 -1.03 -20.70
N ASN A 239 3.05 -0.40 -20.12
CA ASN A 239 4.44 -0.78 -20.36
C ASN A 239 5.35 -0.53 -19.15
N SER A 240 6.54 -1.14 -19.17
CA SER A 240 7.49 -1.05 -18.06
C SER A 240 8.16 0.32 -17.88
N GLU A 241 8.16 1.17 -18.92
CA GLU A 241 8.70 2.54 -18.83
C GLU A 241 7.75 3.43 -18.03
N ASP A 242 6.45 3.35 -18.31
CA ASP A 242 5.41 4.04 -17.55
C ASP A 242 5.38 3.61 -16.09
N LEU A 243 5.65 2.32 -15.83
CA LEU A 243 5.68 1.77 -14.47
C LEU A 243 6.64 2.55 -13.56
N LYS A 244 7.87 2.79 -14.03
CA LYS A 244 8.87 3.54 -13.25
C LYS A 244 8.42 4.97 -12.98
N GLU A 245 7.91 5.66 -13.99
CA GLU A 245 7.42 7.03 -13.85
C GLU A 245 6.22 7.11 -12.89
N LEU A 246 5.29 6.16 -12.98
CA LEU A 246 4.12 6.10 -12.11
C LEU A 246 4.51 5.81 -10.65
N LEU A 247 5.50 4.95 -10.39
CA LEU A 247 6.01 4.71 -9.03
C LEU A 247 6.69 5.97 -8.44
N ILE A 248 7.39 6.76 -9.25
CA ILE A 248 7.95 8.05 -8.82
C ILE A 248 6.82 9.03 -8.50
N LYS A 249 5.85 9.17 -9.39
CA LYS A 249 4.67 10.04 -9.19
C LYS A 249 3.84 9.63 -7.98
N GLN A 250 3.75 8.34 -7.66
CA GLN A 250 2.99 7.82 -6.52
C GLN A 250 3.40 8.45 -5.18
N ILE A 251 4.66 8.86 -5.04
CA ILE A 251 5.20 9.43 -3.78
C ILE A 251 4.45 10.70 -3.36
N GLU A 252 4.12 11.57 -4.32
CA GLU A 252 3.47 12.86 -4.09
C GLU A 252 1.99 12.89 -4.47
N ASN A 253 1.50 11.84 -5.14
CA ASN A 253 0.15 11.82 -5.67
C ASN A 253 -0.78 10.94 -4.86
N ARG A 254 -2.07 11.28 -4.95
CA ARG A 254 -3.19 10.55 -4.33
C ARG A 254 -3.18 9.08 -4.75
N VAL A 255 -3.32 8.20 -3.76
CA VAL A 255 -3.65 6.80 -4.00
C VAL A 255 -5.14 6.72 -4.34
N ARG A 256 -5.45 6.44 -5.59
CA ARG A 256 -6.81 6.37 -6.16
C ARG A 256 -7.38 4.94 -6.01
N TRP A 257 -7.38 4.43 -4.77
CA TRP A 257 -7.75 3.04 -4.51
C TRP A 257 -9.20 2.72 -4.87
N ARG A 258 -10.15 3.59 -4.50
CA ARG A 258 -11.56 3.42 -4.86
C ARG A 258 -11.75 3.31 -6.36
N GLU A 259 -11.15 4.21 -7.11
CA GLU A 259 -11.22 4.23 -8.57
C GLU A 259 -10.54 3.00 -9.18
N SER A 260 -9.40 2.55 -8.63
CA SER A 260 -8.72 1.32 -9.04
C SER A 260 -9.62 0.08 -8.89
N VAL A 261 -10.33 -0.02 -7.77
CA VAL A 261 -11.27 -1.15 -7.53
C VAL A 261 -12.46 -1.07 -8.49
N ILE A 262 -13.04 0.12 -8.71
CA ILE A 262 -14.14 0.33 -9.66
C ILE A 262 -13.69 -0.08 -11.07
N ASN A 263 -12.53 0.40 -11.52
CA ASN A 263 -11.99 0.04 -12.84
C ASN A 263 -11.82 -1.48 -12.99
N MET A 264 -11.27 -2.16 -11.99
CA MET A 264 -11.16 -3.63 -12.03
C MET A 264 -12.53 -4.31 -12.14
N ILE A 265 -13.55 -3.83 -11.41
CA ILE A 265 -14.92 -4.37 -11.47
C ILE A 265 -15.54 -4.13 -12.84
N ASP A 266 -15.44 -2.93 -13.39
CA ASP A 266 -15.95 -2.57 -14.72
C ASP A 266 -15.28 -3.41 -15.83
N ASN A 267 -14.07 -3.88 -15.56
CA ASN A 267 -13.34 -4.84 -16.37
C ASN A 267 -13.63 -6.31 -15.99
N ASN A 268 -14.80 -6.62 -15.44
CA ASN A 268 -15.30 -7.97 -15.12
C ASN A 268 -14.53 -8.72 -14.01
N VAL A 269 -13.82 -8.03 -13.11
CA VAL A 269 -13.33 -8.63 -11.87
C VAL A 269 -14.49 -8.70 -10.88
N ASN A 270 -14.81 -9.90 -10.44
CA ASN A 270 -15.87 -10.16 -9.47
C ASN A 270 -15.38 -10.89 -8.21
N HIS A 271 -14.06 -11.11 -8.12
CA HIS A 271 -13.42 -11.78 -7.00
C HIS A 271 -12.06 -11.13 -6.70
N PHE A 272 -11.88 -10.67 -5.47
CA PHE A 272 -10.64 -10.08 -4.99
C PHE A 272 -9.99 -11.00 -3.96
N ILE A 273 -8.68 -11.20 -4.05
CA ILE A 273 -7.89 -12.01 -3.12
C ILE A 273 -6.84 -11.10 -2.49
N GLU A 274 -7.04 -10.74 -1.22
CA GLU A 274 -6.06 -9.96 -0.46
C GLU A 274 -4.99 -10.89 0.10
N ILE A 275 -3.74 -10.66 -0.29
CA ILE A 275 -2.58 -11.46 0.14
C ILE A 275 -1.64 -10.58 0.97
N GLY A 276 -1.53 -10.88 2.25
CA GLY A 276 -0.69 -10.13 3.18
C GLY A 276 -1.30 -10.01 4.57
N PRO A 277 -0.67 -9.25 5.48
CA PRO A 277 -1.17 -9.15 6.84
C PRO A 277 -2.48 -8.37 6.91
N GLY A 278 -3.41 -8.83 7.74
CA GLY A 278 -4.69 -8.16 8.01
C GLY A 278 -5.74 -8.34 6.91
N LYS A 279 -6.72 -7.43 6.87
CA LYS A 279 -7.88 -7.46 5.95
C LYS A 279 -8.36 -6.05 5.60
N VAL A 280 -7.44 -5.12 5.51
CA VAL A 280 -7.78 -3.69 5.33
C VAL A 280 -8.40 -3.46 3.97
N LEU A 281 -7.78 -3.98 2.89
CA LEU A 281 -8.29 -3.78 1.54
C LEU A 281 -9.59 -4.53 1.29
N SER A 282 -9.74 -5.72 1.86
CA SER A 282 -11.00 -6.49 1.84
C SER A 282 -12.16 -5.66 2.41
N GLY A 283 -11.90 -4.96 3.51
CA GLY A 283 -12.88 -4.04 4.10
C GLY A 283 -13.21 -2.84 3.20
N LEU A 284 -12.23 -2.30 2.49
CA LEU A 284 -12.42 -1.20 1.55
C LEU A 284 -13.19 -1.65 0.30
N VAL A 285 -12.78 -2.77 -0.31
CA VAL A 285 -13.46 -3.36 -1.48
C VAL A 285 -14.94 -3.63 -1.16
N LYS A 286 -15.23 -4.18 0.03
CA LYS A 286 -16.63 -4.46 0.45
C LYS A 286 -17.48 -3.20 0.62
N ARG A 287 -16.87 -2.07 0.95
CA ARG A 287 -17.56 -0.77 0.99
C ARG A 287 -17.82 -0.20 -0.40
N ILE A 288 -16.89 -0.44 -1.35
CA ILE A 288 -17.01 0.02 -2.73
C ILE A 288 -18.08 -0.80 -3.46
N ASN A 289 -18.03 -2.13 -3.34
CA ASN A 289 -19.00 -3.01 -3.96
C ASN A 289 -19.25 -4.26 -3.08
N ARG A 290 -20.50 -4.47 -2.68
CA ARG A 290 -20.91 -5.58 -1.81
C ARG A 290 -21.16 -6.90 -2.54
N GLU A 291 -21.29 -6.85 -3.87
CA GLU A 291 -21.61 -8.01 -4.71
C GLU A 291 -20.37 -8.85 -5.06
N VAL A 292 -19.18 -8.27 -4.98
CA VAL A 292 -17.94 -9.00 -5.30
C VAL A 292 -17.55 -9.99 -4.20
N LYS A 293 -17.00 -11.12 -4.63
CA LYS A 293 -16.38 -12.09 -3.73
C LYS A 293 -15.04 -11.55 -3.22
N ILE A 294 -14.74 -11.79 -1.96
CA ILE A 294 -13.48 -11.37 -1.34
C ILE A 294 -12.95 -12.52 -0.48
N ASP A 295 -11.74 -12.93 -0.74
CA ASP A 295 -10.97 -13.82 0.11
C ASP A 295 -9.75 -13.06 0.67
N THR A 296 -9.42 -13.33 1.92
CA THR A 296 -8.27 -12.71 2.63
C THR A 296 -7.39 -13.82 3.14
N ILE A 297 -6.12 -13.81 2.78
CA ILE A 297 -5.19 -14.90 3.10
C ILE A 297 -4.23 -14.45 4.22
N ASN A 298 -4.49 -14.91 5.44
CA ASN A 298 -3.68 -14.65 6.63
C ASN A 298 -3.07 -15.89 7.27
N ASN A 299 -3.58 -17.08 6.94
CA ASN A 299 -3.16 -18.37 7.47
C ASN A 299 -3.32 -19.47 6.40
N THR A 300 -2.90 -20.69 6.69
CA THR A 300 -2.98 -21.80 5.73
C THR A 300 -4.41 -22.28 5.46
N GLU A 301 -5.31 -22.18 6.43
CA GLU A 301 -6.71 -22.57 6.27
C GLU A 301 -7.43 -21.66 5.25
N ASP A 302 -7.05 -20.38 5.20
CA ASP A 302 -7.55 -19.46 4.19
C ASP A 302 -7.17 -19.91 2.78
N ILE A 303 -5.95 -20.45 2.59
CA ILE A 303 -5.50 -20.98 1.29
C ILE A 303 -6.26 -22.26 0.92
N GLU A 304 -6.45 -23.16 1.87
CA GLU A 304 -7.20 -24.41 1.66
C GLU A 304 -8.66 -24.15 1.25
N SER A 305 -9.21 -23.06 1.74
CA SER A 305 -10.58 -22.61 1.44
C SER A 305 -10.69 -21.83 0.12
N LEU A 306 -9.57 -21.41 -0.47
CA LEU A 306 -9.54 -20.57 -1.67
C LEU A 306 -10.04 -21.35 -2.91
N LYS A 307 -11.05 -20.80 -3.57
CA LYS A 307 -11.63 -21.33 -4.82
C LYS A 307 -11.57 -20.26 -5.91
N ILE A 308 -10.68 -20.43 -6.87
CA ILE A 308 -10.45 -19.54 -8.03
C ILE A 308 -10.66 -20.27 -9.35
#